data_b16ff4f97d7003b7608f2e431ba82cfd
#
_entry.id   b16ff4f97d7003b7608f2e431ba82cfd
#
_cell.length_a   1.000
_cell.length_b   1.000
_cell.length_c   1.000
_cell.angle_alpha   90.00
_cell.angle_beta   90.00
_cell.angle_gamma   90.00
#
_symmetry.space_group_name_H-M   'P 1'
#
loop_
_entity.id
_entity.type
_entity.pdbx_description
1 polymer ?
#
loop_
_entity_poly.entity_id
_entity_poly.type
_entity_poly.pdbx_seq_one_letter_code
_entity_poly.pdbx_strand_id
1 'polypeptide(L)'
;MLCNYKVFIGETKMYKKLNLFSLLIISISINLSAYEPYGSHASEKWQIWAYTSAAPDFIGDFATVIGADGSVIREGTNGWRCEAFMPMPENGFKKPHDAAPACSDKNSVAWANAYKAGTIPEMEGDGWMWMIHGDLGVDNFTVGTDGQKDAGH
;
A
#
# COMPACT_ATOMS: atom_id res chain seq x y z
N MET A 1 50.82 16.00 48.33
CA MET A 1 50.72 15.53 46.94
C MET A 1 49.31 15.74 46.46
N LEU A 2 49.04 16.84 45.78
CA LEU A 2 47.72 17.18 45.25
C LEU A 2 47.73 16.85 43.78
N CYS A 3 46.90 15.88 43.38
CA CYS A 3 46.74 15.45 41.99
C CYS A 3 45.62 16.31 41.37
N ASN A 4 46.00 17.19 40.43
CA ASN A 4 45.07 18.00 39.65
C ASN A 4 44.41 17.18 38.56
N TYR A 5 43.09 16.96 38.66
CA TYR A 5 42.27 16.48 37.52
C TYR A 5 41.74 17.68 36.74
N LYS A 6 42.33 17.91 35.55
CA LYS A 6 41.74 18.76 34.52
C LYS A 6 40.70 17.93 33.78
N VAL A 7 39.43 18.16 34.04
CA VAL A 7 38.34 17.60 33.25
C VAL A 7 38.22 18.37 31.94
N PHE A 8 38.35 17.66 30.84
CA PHE A 8 38.14 18.16 29.47
C PHE A 8 36.67 18.51 29.28
N ILE A 9 36.33 19.79 29.29
CA ILE A 9 35.02 20.29 28.87
C ILE A 9 35.21 20.83 27.44
N GLY A 10 35.18 19.93 26.45
CA GLY A 10 35.35 20.32 25.05
C GLY A 10 34.40 19.66 24.06
N GLU A 11 33.74 18.58 24.43
CA GLU A 11 33.06 17.73 23.40
C GLU A 11 31.55 17.85 23.31
N THR A 12 30.88 18.55 24.22
CA THR A 12 29.39 18.55 24.27
C THR A 12 28.71 19.45 23.23
N LYS A 13 29.41 20.40 22.61
CA LYS A 13 28.78 21.32 21.62
C LYS A 13 28.64 20.72 20.24
N MET A 14 29.49 19.77 19.84
CA MET A 14 29.46 19.19 18.50
C MET A 14 28.32 18.14 18.36
N TYR A 15 28.10 17.35 19.40
CA TYR A 15 27.04 16.34 19.41
C TYR A 15 25.62 16.94 19.40
N LYS A 16 25.40 18.10 20.04
CA LYS A 16 24.11 18.79 20.02
C LYS A 16 23.74 19.30 18.61
N LYS A 17 24.72 19.78 17.84
CA LYS A 17 24.49 20.23 16.46
C LYS A 17 24.27 19.05 15.51
N LEU A 18 24.95 17.93 15.70
CA LEU A 18 24.79 16.73 14.88
C LEU A 18 23.40 16.09 15.08
N ASN A 19 22.94 16.01 16.32
CA ASN A 19 21.61 15.46 16.63
C ASN A 19 20.46 16.31 16.09
N LEU A 20 20.60 17.65 16.06
CA LEU A 20 19.57 18.53 15.48
C LEU A 20 19.51 18.37 13.95
N PHE A 21 20.65 18.20 13.30
CA PHE A 21 20.71 18.00 11.84
C PHE A 21 20.19 16.61 11.43
N SER A 22 20.48 15.56 12.21
CA SER A 22 19.95 14.21 12.01
C SER A 22 18.44 14.14 12.24
N LEU A 23 17.90 14.85 13.23
CA LEU A 23 16.46 14.95 13.48
C LEU A 23 15.74 15.73 12.36
N LEU A 24 16.38 16.74 11.78
CA LEU A 24 15.80 17.50 10.67
C LEU A 24 15.74 16.67 9.37
N ILE A 25 16.72 15.79 9.12
CA ILE A 25 16.73 14.91 7.95
C ILE A 25 15.66 13.81 8.07
N ILE A 26 15.41 13.28 9.28
CA ILE A 26 14.40 12.25 9.53
C ILE A 26 12.98 12.84 9.36
N SER A 27 12.76 14.11 9.65
CA SER A 27 11.44 14.76 9.52
C SER A 27 11.05 15.11 8.07
N ILE A 28 11.98 15.07 7.12
CA ILE A 28 11.71 15.38 5.70
C ILE A 28 11.29 14.14 4.88
N SER A 29 11.51 12.94 5.41
CA SER A 29 11.29 11.68 4.67
C SER A 29 9.86 11.10 4.76
N ILE A 30 8.90 11.76 5.41
CA ILE A 30 7.62 11.10 5.81
C ILE A 30 6.44 11.38 4.87
N ASN A 31 6.56 12.20 3.83
CA ASN A 31 5.37 12.59 3.06
C ASN A 31 5.49 12.49 1.53
N LEU A 32 6.13 11.47 0.99
CA LEU A 32 6.22 11.32 -0.47
C LEU A 32 5.13 10.43 -1.10
N SER A 33 4.34 9.71 -0.31
CA SER A 33 3.34 8.78 -0.83
C SER A 33 1.93 9.35 -1.00
N ALA A 34 1.64 10.55 -0.49
CA ALA A 34 0.29 11.12 -0.45
C ALA A 34 -0.17 11.77 -1.77
N TYR A 35 0.71 12.01 -2.74
CA TYR A 35 0.35 12.68 -3.97
C TYR A 35 0.31 11.75 -5.17
N GLU A 36 -0.72 11.91 -5.99
CA GLU A 36 -0.83 11.23 -7.27
C GLU A 36 0.43 11.46 -8.12
N PRO A 37 1.10 10.39 -8.59
CA PRO A 37 2.29 10.52 -9.41
C PRO A 37 1.97 11.20 -10.74
N TYR A 38 2.78 12.18 -11.12
CA TYR A 38 2.68 12.82 -12.42
C TYR A 38 3.07 11.83 -13.54
N GLY A 39 2.28 11.78 -14.61
CA GLY A 39 2.58 10.99 -15.81
C GLY A 39 1.43 10.07 -16.23
N SER A 40 1.78 8.99 -16.93
CA SER A 40 0.80 8.02 -17.42
C SER A 40 0.18 7.21 -16.28
N HIS A 41 -1.13 7.10 -16.28
CA HIS A 41 -1.88 6.25 -15.33
C HIS A 41 -1.71 4.73 -15.63
N ALA A 42 -1.11 4.36 -16.76
CA ALA A 42 -0.67 3.00 -17.01
C ALA A 42 0.72 2.68 -16.45
N SER A 43 1.47 3.68 -15.94
CA SER A 43 2.81 3.48 -15.42
C SER A 43 2.81 2.66 -14.11
N GLU A 44 3.86 1.88 -13.88
CA GLU A 44 4.05 1.14 -12.61
C GLU A 44 3.95 2.06 -11.39
N LYS A 45 4.52 3.26 -11.48
CA LYS A 45 4.49 4.23 -10.40
C LYS A 45 3.07 4.64 -10.02
N TRP A 46 2.22 4.88 -11.03
CA TRP A 46 0.81 5.19 -10.79
C TRP A 46 0.05 3.99 -10.26
N GLN A 47 0.29 2.79 -10.81
CA GLN A 47 -0.33 1.56 -10.33
C GLN A 47 0.01 1.29 -8.86
N ILE A 48 1.28 1.45 -8.46
CA ILE A 48 1.69 1.30 -7.06
C ILE A 48 0.88 2.25 -6.18
N TRP A 49 0.86 3.54 -6.50
CA TRP A 49 0.13 4.54 -5.74
C TRP A 49 -1.37 4.23 -5.68
N ALA A 50 -2.00 3.95 -6.82
CA ALA A 50 -3.43 3.71 -6.91
C ALA A 50 -3.86 2.41 -6.21
N TYR A 51 -3.08 1.33 -6.36
CA TYR A 51 -3.49 0.04 -5.80
C TYR A 51 -3.26 -0.02 -4.29
N THR A 52 -2.21 0.61 -3.79
CA THR A 52 -1.96 0.65 -2.35
C THR A 52 -2.91 1.55 -1.59
N SER A 53 -3.51 2.55 -2.24
CA SER A 53 -4.54 3.41 -1.65
C SER A 53 -5.86 2.67 -1.34
N ALA A 54 -6.00 1.40 -1.74
CA ALA A 54 -7.12 0.55 -1.35
C ALA A 54 -7.10 0.12 0.13
N ALA A 55 -6.01 0.35 0.83
CA ALA A 55 -5.85 0.03 2.25
C ALA A 55 -5.28 1.22 3.03
N PRO A 56 -5.35 1.22 4.38
CA PRO A 56 -4.64 2.19 5.20
C PRO A 56 -3.12 2.15 4.93
N ASP A 57 -2.43 3.29 5.06
CA ASP A 57 -1.00 3.45 4.74
C ASP A 57 -0.11 2.41 5.43
N PHE A 58 -0.39 2.05 6.69
CA PHE A 58 0.37 1.04 7.42
C PHE A 58 0.26 -0.38 6.84
N ILE A 59 -0.68 -0.62 5.93
CA ILE A 59 -0.80 -1.84 5.12
C ILE A 59 -0.29 -1.57 3.70
N GLY A 60 -0.86 -0.57 3.03
CA GLY A 60 -0.57 -0.28 1.63
C GLY A 60 0.90 0.00 1.34
N ASP A 61 1.57 0.78 2.18
CA ASP A 61 2.97 1.18 1.98
C ASP A 61 3.95 0.01 2.03
N PHE A 62 3.60 -1.07 2.72
CA PHE A 62 4.45 -2.25 2.90
C PHE A 62 3.95 -3.49 2.15
N ALA A 63 2.86 -3.38 1.39
CA ALA A 63 2.31 -4.49 0.64
C ALA A 63 3.09 -4.78 -0.65
N THR A 64 3.09 -6.03 -1.09
CA THR A 64 3.47 -6.42 -2.45
C THR A 64 2.44 -5.86 -3.42
N VAL A 65 2.87 -5.28 -4.53
CA VAL A 65 1.97 -4.76 -5.56
C VAL A 65 2.10 -5.57 -6.85
N ILE A 66 0.97 -6.03 -7.34
CA ILE A 66 0.86 -6.75 -8.60
C ILE A 66 0.39 -5.77 -9.67
N GLY A 67 1.16 -5.65 -10.74
CA GLY A 67 0.83 -4.83 -11.88
C GLY A 67 -0.32 -5.39 -12.73
N ALA A 68 -0.83 -4.59 -13.62
CA ALA A 68 -1.94 -4.96 -14.51
C ALA A 68 -1.61 -6.14 -15.44
N ASP A 69 -0.34 -6.42 -15.68
CA ASP A 69 0.16 -7.57 -16.45
C ASP A 69 0.37 -8.83 -15.60
N GLY A 70 0.09 -8.75 -14.30
CA GLY A 70 0.30 -9.83 -13.33
C GLY A 70 1.71 -9.93 -12.77
N SER A 71 2.64 -9.06 -13.18
CA SER A 71 4.00 -9.02 -12.62
C SER A 71 4.04 -8.37 -11.25
N VAL A 72 5.06 -8.71 -10.44
CA VAL A 72 5.35 -7.99 -9.20
C VAL A 72 6.06 -6.69 -9.55
N ILE A 73 5.41 -5.54 -9.36
CA ILE A 73 5.97 -4.21 -9.62
C ILE A 73 6.52 -3.54 -8.36
N ARG A 74 6.22 -4.09 -7.19
CA ARG A 74 6.84 -3.75 -5.90
C ARG A 74 6.78 -4.93 -4.96
N GLU A 75 7.93 -5.34 -4.42
CA GLU A 75 7.99 -6.32 -3.33
C GLU A 75 7.58 -5.67 -2.00
N GLY A 76 6.76 -6.35 -1.23
CA GLY A 76 6.31 -5.94 0.09
C GLY A 76 6.98 -6.70 1.21
N THR A 77 6.76 -6.26 2.45
CA THR A 77 7.38 -6.84 3.66
C THR A 77 6.37 -7.28 4.71
N ASN A 78 5.09 -6.99 4.53
CA ASN A 78 4.04 -7.23 5.53
C ASN A 78 3.12 -8.42 5.20
N GLY A 79 3.37 -9.13 4.09
CA GLY A 79 2.56 -10.28 3.66
C GLY A 79 1.21 -9.91 3.01
N TRP A 80 0.93 -8.62 2.81
CA TRP A 80 -0.23 -8.15 2.06
C TRP A 80 0.10 -7.99 0.59
N ARG A 81 -0.91 -8.13 -0.27
CA ARG A 81 -0.84 -8.01 -1.72
C ARG A 81 -1.92 -7.07 -2.21
N CYS A 82 -1.53 -6.00 -2.92
CA CYS A 82 -2.44 -5.03 -3.54
C CYS A 82 -2.44 -5.21 -5.05
N GLU A 83 -3.63 -5.23 -5.67
CA GLU A 83 -3.82 -5.40 -7.11
C GLU A 83 -5.13 -4.77 -7.57
N ALA A 84 -5.27 -4.53 -8.87
CA ALA A 84 -6.53 -4.12 -9.49
C ALA A 84 -7.38 -5.35 -9.83
N PHE A 85 -8.70 -5.25 -9.65
CA PHE A 85 -9.64 -6.28 -10.10
C PHE A 85 -10.21 -6.00 -11.49
N MET A 86 -10.11 -4.75 -11.95
CA MET A 86 -10.53 -4.40 -13.31
C MET A 86 -9.35 -4.47 -14.28
N PRO A 87 -9.60 -4.93 -15.53
CA PRO A 87 -8.58 -4.93 -16.57
C PRO A 87 -8.18 -3.49 -16.90
N MET A 88 -6.88 -3.25 -17.04
CA MET A 88 -6.37 -1.92 -17.34
C MET A 88 -6.74 -1.51 -18.78
N PRO A 89 -7.35 -0.32 -18.93
CA PRO A 89 -7.54 0.27 -20.25
C PRO A 89 -6.21 0.63 -20.92
N GLU A 90 -6.18 0.73 -22.25
CA GLU A 90 -4.97 1.04 -23.04
C GLU A 90 -4.24 2.31 -22.53
N ASN A 91 -4.99 3.33 -22.13
CA ASN A 91 -4.43 4.61 -21.64
C ASN A 91 -4.35 4.69 -20.11
N GLY A 92 -4.52 3.57 -19.39
CA GLY A 92 -4.61 3.52 -17.95
C GLY A 92 -5.99 3.91 -17.40
N PHE A 93 -6.17 3.78 -16.10
CA PHE A 93 -7.39 4.19 -15.40
C PHE A 93 -7.45 5.72 -15.25
N LYS A 94 -8.64 6.31 -15.16
CA LYS A 94 -8.79 7.75 -14.93
C LYS A 94 -8.54 8.14 -13.47
N LYS A 95 -8.90 7.26 -12.53
CA LYS A 95 -8.74 7.44 -11.08
C LYS A 95 -8.56 6.07 -10.40
N PRO A 96 -8.04 5.98 -9.17
CA PRO A 96 -7.86 4.72 -8.45
C PRO A 96 -9.13 3.88 -8.35
N HIS A 97 -10.28 4.48 -8.07
CA HIS A 97 -11.57 3.80 -8.00
C HIS A 97 -11.89 2.97 -9.27
N ASP A 98 -11.53 3.45 -10.47
CA ASP A 98 -11.82 2.75 -11.73
C ASP A 98 -11.05 1.43 -11.87
N ALA A 99 -9.97 1.26 -11.11
CA ALA A 99 -9.21 0.01 -11.04
C ALA A 99 -9.86 -1.05 -10.13
N ALA A 100 -10.85 -0.64 -9.30
CA ALA A 100 -11.39 -1.45 -8.20
C ALA A 100 -10.25 -2.13 -7.41
N PRO A 101 -9.29 -1.37 -6.85
CA PRO A 101 -8.11 -1.94 -6.25
C PRO A 101 -8.44 -2.55 -4.89
N ALA A 102 -7.75 -3.65 -4.56
CA ALA A 102 -7.85 -4.28 -3.25
C ALA A 102 -6.49 -4.68 -2.72
N CYS A 103 -6.35 -4.63 -1.39
CA CYS A 103 -5.21 -5.20 -0.66
C CYS A 103 -5.69 -6.39 0.16
N SER A 104 -5.16 -7.57 -0.11
CA SER A 104 -5.56 -8.86 0.45
C SER A 104 -4.44 -9.45 1.30
N ASP A 105 -4.78 -10.08 2.42
CA ASP A 105 -3.85 -10.91 3.18
C ASP A 105 -3.62 -12.27 2.51
N LYS A 106 -2.69 -13.09 3.07
CA LYS A 106 -2.36 -14.41 2.53
C LYS A 106 -3.57 -15.36 2.45
N ASN A 107 -4.47 -15.32 3.42
CA ASN A 107 -5.63 -16.20 3.45
C ASN A 107 -6.68 -15.78 2.41
N SER A 108 -6.93 -14.49 2.25
CA SER A 108 -7.79 -13.97 1.19
C SER A 108 -7.26 -14.30 -0.20
N VAL A 109 -5.95 -14.20 -0.41
CA VAL A 109 -5.30 -14.63 -1.67
C VAL A 109 -5.44 -16.13 -1.90
N ALA A 110 -5.24 -16.98 -0.86
CA ALA A 110 -5.42 -18.42 -0.95
C ALA A 110 -6.86 -18.77 -1.31
N TRP A 111 -7.84 -18.12 -0.68
CA TRP A 111 -9.26 -18.28 -0.98
C TRP A 111 -9.56 -17.93 -2.45
N ALA A 112 -9.10 -16.77 -2.91
CA ALA A 112 -9.34 -16.33 -4.29
C ALA A 112 -8.74 -17.28 -5.34
N ASN A 113 -7.55 -17.80 -5.08
CA ASN A 113 -6.90 -18.79 -5.95
C ASN A 113 -7.66 -20.10 -5.99
N ALA A 114 -8.10 -20.61 -4.85
CA ALA A 114 -8.88 -21.84 -4.76
C ALA A 114 -10.25 -21.68 -5.45
N TYR A 115 -10.90 -20.52 -5.27
CA TYR A 115 -12.16 -20.21 -5.96
C TYR A 115 -11.99 -20.23 -7.49
N LYS A 116 -10.94 -19.61 -8.02
CA LYS A 116 -10.62 -19.62 -9.47
C LYS A 116 -10.32 -21.02 -9.99
N ALA A 117 -9.68 -21.86 -9.17
CA ALA A 117 -9.33 -23.24 -9.51
C ALA A 117 -10.48 -24.25 -9.29
N GLY A 118 -11.59 -23.84 -8.67
CA GLY A 118 -12.67 -24.74 -8.28
C GLY A 118 -12.27 -25.76 -7.22
N THR A 119 -11.35 -25.38 -6.31
CA THR A 119 -10.83 -26.24 -5.24
C THR A 119 -11.22 -25.70 -3.87
N ILE A 120 -10.98 -26.51 -2.82
CA ILE A 120 -11.17 -26.07 -1.42
C ILE A 120 -9.91 -25.26 -1.03
N PRO A 121 -10.07 -24.04 -0.45
CA PRO A 121 -8.94 -23.25 -0.02
C PRO A 121 -8.24 -23.84 1.21
N GLU A 122 -6.91 -23.86 1.19
CA GLU A 122 -6.08 -24.16 2.37
C GLU A 122 -5.75 -22.84 3.06
N MET A 123 -6.36 -22.59 4.21
CA MET A 123 -6.21 -21.36 4.98
C MET A 123 -5.93 -21.65 6.44
N GLU A 124 -5.11 -20.81 7.07
CA GLU A 124 -4.78 -20.93 8.51
C GLU A 124 -5.79 -20.19 9.40
N GLY A 125 -6.70 -19.43 8.80
CA GLY A 125 -7.72 -18.62 9.47
C GLY A 125 -8.54 -17.82 8.49
N ASP A 126 -9.26 -16.82 8.97
CA ASP A 126 -10.04 -15.90 8.13
C ASP A 126 -9.14 -15.10 7.19
N GLY A 127 -9.64 -14.81 6.00
CA GLY A 127 -9.00 -13.91 5.05
C GLY A 127 -9.56 -12.49 5.16
N TRP A 128 -8.70 -11.50 5.04
CA TRP A 128 -9.04 -10.08 5.11
C TRP A 128 -8.65 -9.36 3.83
N MET A 129 -9.55 -8.47 3.39
CA MET A 129 -9.35 -7.63 2.22
C MET A 129 -9.77 -6.19 2.52
N TRP A 130 -8.97 -5.23 2.07
CA TRP A 130 -9.30 -3.82 2.07
C TRP A 130 -9.63 -3.35 0.66
N MET A 131 -10.77 -2.67 0.50
CA MET A 131 -11.24 -2.04 -0.73
C MET A 131 -11.81 -0.66 -0.41
N ILE A 132 -10.97 0.28 0.07
CA ILE A 132 -11.42 1.61 0.52
C ILE A 132 -12.15 2.38 -0.59
N HIS A 133 -11.79 2.12 -1.86
CA HIS A 133 -12.45 2.74 -3.00
C HIS A 133 -13.80 2.10 -3.37
N GLY A 134 -14.18 0.99 -2.72
CA GLY A 134 -15.41 0.25 -3.02
C GLY A 134 -15.35 -0.55 -4.33
N ASP A 135 -16.45 -1.23 -4.63
CA ASP A 135 -16.63 -2.02 -5.85
C ASP A 135 -17.28 -1.19 -6.95
N LEU A 136 -16.77 -1.31 -8.17
CA LEU A 136 -17.41 -0.72 -9.34
C LEU A 136 -18.55 -1.58 -9.84
N GLY A 137 -19.71 -0.93 -10.04
CA GLY A 137 -20.84 -1.57 -10.70
C GLY A 137 -21.57 -2.63 -9.88
N VAL A 138 -21.29 -2.71 -8.57
CA VAL A 138 -21.91 -3.69 -7.68
C VAL A 138 -22.91 -3.00 -6.75
N ASP A 139 -24.17 -3.44 -6.74
CA ASP A 139 -25.13 -3.10 -5.70
C ASP A 139 -25.07 -4.15 -4.59
N ASN A 140 -24.29 -3.86 -3.53
CA ASN A 140 -24.13 -4.76 -2.39
C ASN A 140 -25.35 -4.78 -1.45
N PHE A 141 -26.38 -3.95 -1.70
CA PHE A 141 -27.53 -3.81 -0.80
C PHE A 141 -28.80 -4.47 -1.33
N THR A 142 -28.91 -4.71 -2.63
CA THR A 142 -30.10 -5.32 -3.24
C THR A 142 -29.81 -6.76 -3.65
N VAL A 143 -30.39 -7.71 -2.92
CA VAL A 143 -30.28 -9.15 -3.22
C VAL A 143 -30.88 -9.46 -4.58
N GLY A 144 -30.11 -10.14 -5.46
CA GLY A 144 -30.61 -10.61 -6.77
C GLY A 144 -30.51 -9.57 -7.89
N THR A 145 -29.85 -8.45 -7.67
CA THR A 145 -29.44 -7.54 -8.74
C THR A 145 -28.10 -7.97 -9.30
N ASP A 146 -27.90 -7.75 -10.62
CA ASP A 146 -26.65 -8.13 -11.32
C ASP A 146 -25.47 -7.20 -10.97
N GLY A 147 -25.46 -6.58 -9.81
CA GLY A 147 -24.38 -5.72 -9.36
C GLY A 147 -24.11 -4.53 -10.28
N GLN A 148 -25.13 -3.94 -10.87
CA GLN A 148 -24.94 -2.94 -11.92
C GLN A 148 -24.83 -1.50 -11.45
N LYS A 149 -24.83 -1.25 -10.16
CA LYS A 149 -24.67 0.10 -9.61
C LYS A 149 -23.64 0.10 -8.53
N ASP A 150 -22.64 0.95 -8.71
CA ASP A 150 -21.75 1.35 -7.63
C ASP A 150 -22.59 1.84 -6.44
N ALA A 151 -22.43 1.20 -5.30
CA ALA A 151 -23.15 1.54 -4.07
C ALA A 151 -22.79 2.94 -3.55
N GLY A 152 -21.83 3.62 -4.16
CA GLY A 152 -21.39 4.98 -3.80
C GLY A 152 -20.92 5.07 -2.36
N HIS A 153 -19.66 4.92 -2.13
CA HIS A 153 -19.02 5.18 -0.84
C HIS A 153 -18.47 6.60 -0.80
#